data_d9fe755d8a2e7d26989c2d874123a9bd
#
_entry.id   d9fe755d8a2e7d26989c2d874123a9bd
#
_cell.length_a   1.000
_cell.length_b   1.000
_cell.length_c   1.000
_cell.angle_alpha   90.00
_cell.angle_beta   90.00
_cell.angle_gamma   90.00
#
_symmetry.space_group_name_H-M   'P 1'
#
loop_
_entity.id
_entity.type
_entity.pdbx_description
1 polymer ?
#
loop_
_entity_poly.entity_id
_entity_poly.type
_entity_poly.pdbx_seq_one_letter_code
_entity_poly.pdbx_strand_id
1 'polypeptide(L)'
;GFPLGLSIYNLASENPDEKFEKWLYNKPNRYKRLSRLLSKKQIKQLKQYNNSFSKFLKNLGQKPTKITDTNVNENISRLKQFYNNEGYFDSKVSADTILNYNQASIKYSITKNTRYLIDSISINTNSSDIDSLISSSRVQSILKKEENFSINKLILERDRLVNLFKNNGIHDFQQRSINYNVLIDSSGVNKKIPLILSIKNPNEKEVYQIRKINDINIYVESIDQLSNIDSYTDSLNFNGIKIFSKGNLNYSTKSLTEPIFFEKGEN
;
A
#
# COMPACT_ATOMS: atom_id res chain seq x y z
N GLY A 1 -29.53 -11.81 0.38
CA GLY A 1 -29.52 -11.95 -1.07
C GLY A 1 -29.19 -13.38 -1.46
N PHE A 2 -29.81 -13.90 -2.48
CA PHE A 2 -29.54 -15.26 -3.00
C PHE A 2 -28.11 -15.28 -3.56
N PRO A 3 -27.24 -16.21 -3.14
CA PRO A 3 -25.84 -16.22 -3.63
C PRO A 3 -25.80 -16.81 -5.06
N LEU A 4 -26.12 -15.96 -6.05
CA LEU A 4 -26.16 -16.33 -7.48
C LEU A 4 -24.85 -17.00 -7.92
N GLY A 5 -23.70 -16.48 -7.51
CA GLY A 5 -22.40 -17.03 -7.87
C GLY A 5 -22.19 -18.46 -7.35
N LEU A 6 -22.60 -18.73 -6.12
CA LEU A 6 -22.53 -20.09 -5.55
C LEU A 6 -23.50 -21.04 -6.25
N SER A 7 -24.71 -20.56 -6.59
CA SER A 7 -25.70 -21.37 -7.32
C SER A 7 -25.19 -21.75 -8.71
N ILE A 8 -24.55 -20.82 -9.44
CA ILE A 8 -23.93 -21.10 -10.75
C ILE A 8 -22.77 -22.10 -10.61
N TYR A 9 -21.92 -21.96 -9.58
CA TYR A 9 -20.84 -22.91 -9.34
C TYR A 9 -21.35 -24.31 -9.06
N ASN A 10 -22.42 -24.45 -8.28
CA ASN A 10 -23.03 -25.73 -7.90
C ASN A 10 -23.78 -26.41 -9.06
N LEU A 11 -24.14 -25.67 -10.12
CA LEU A 11 -24.67 -26.25 -11.37
C LEU A 11 -23.59 -27.03 -12.13
N ALA A 12 -22.32 -26.67 -11.96
CA ALA A 12 -21.22 -27.39 -12.56
C ALA A 12 -21.02 -28.74 -11.89
N SER A 13 -20.75 -29.77 -12.71
CA SER A 13 -20.41 -31.11 -12.16
C SER A 13 -19.00 -31.11 -11.57
N GLU A 14 -18.81 -31.75 -10.41
CA GLU A 14 -17.47 -31.97 -9.83
C GLU A 14 -16.65 -32.89 -10.73
N ASN A 15 -17.27 -34.00 -11.22
CA ASN A 15 -16.68 -34.98 -12.12
C ASN A 15 -17.52 -35.08 -13.38
N PRO A 16 -17.39 -34.12 -14.36
CA PRO A 16 -18.24 -34.09 -15.53
C PRO A 16 -18.05 -35.32 -16.45
N ASP A 17 -16.85 -35.90 -16.48
CA ASP A 17 -16.56 -37.12 -17.21
C ASP A 17 -17.36 -38.33 -16.70
N GLU A 18 -17.29 -38.55 -15.39
CA GLU A 18 -17.99 -39.65 -14.72
C GLU A 18 -19.51 -39.49 -14.82
N LYS A 19 -19.99 -38.26 -14.65
CA LYS A 19 -21.44 -37.95 -14.80
C LYS A 19 -21.92 -38.20 -16.21
N PHE A 20 -21.12 -37.82 -17.22
CA PHE A 20 -21.45 -38.07 -18.63
C PHE A 20 -21.48 -39.58 -18.93
N GLU A 21 -20.52 -40.35 -18.45
CA GLU A 21 -20.46 -41.80 -18.63
C GLU A 21 -21.62 -42.50 -17.91
N LYS A 22 -21.90 -42.13 -16.65
CA LYS A 22 -23.09 -42.63 -15.96
C LYS A 22 -24.37 -42.31 -16.74
N TRP A 23 -24.51 -41.07 -17.26
CA TRP A 23 -25.65 -40.70 -18.08
C TRP A 23 -25.72 -41.52 -19.35
N LEU A 24 -24.61 -41.80 -20.01
CA LEU A 24 -24.54 -42.53 -21.28
C LEU A 24 -24.90 -44.00 -21.12
N TYR A 25 -24.48 -44.64 -20.04
CA TYR A 25 -24.61 -46.08 -19.79
C TYR A 25 -25.72 -46.44 -18.80
N ASN A 26 -26.28 -45.54 -18.06
CA ASN A 26 -27.26 -45.81 -17.00
C ASN A 26 -28.62 -46.32 -17.53
N LYS A 27 -28.96 -46.10 -18.83
CA LYS A 27 -30.14 -46.68 -19.45
C LYS A 27 -29.72 -47.72 -20.51
N PRO A 28 -30.26 -48.94 -20.51
CA PRO A 28 -29.72 -50.07 -21.27
C PRO A 28 -29.71 -49.90 -22.80
N ASN A 29 -30.36 -48.92 -23.36
CA ASN A 29 -30.37 -48.69 -24.79
C ASN A 29 -29.91 -47.29 -25.24
N ARG A 30 -29.46 -46.42 -24.30
CA ARG A 30 -29.10 -45.02 -24.63
C ARG A 30 -27.85 -44.96 -25.52
N TYR A 31 -26.79 -45.64 -25.15
CA TYR A 31 -25.58 -45.74 -25.98
C TYR A 31 -25.86 -46.33 -27.34
N LYS A 32 -26.66 -47.43 -27.41
CA LYS A 32 -27.03 -48.09 -28.68
C LYS A 32 -27.85 -47.17 -29.62
N ARG A 33 -28.75 -46.35 -29.05
CA ARG A 33 -29.50 -45.33 -29.81
C ARG A 33 -28.59 -44.20 -30.30
N LEU A 34 -27.75 -43.66 -29.43
CA LEU A 34 -26.81 -42.60 -29.78
C LEU A 34 -25.76 -43.06 -30.81
N SER A 35 -25.26 -44.30 -30.73
CA SER A 35 -24.28 -44.84 -31.65
C SER A 35 -24.86 -45.15 -33.06
N ARG A 36 -26.19 -45.18 -33.19
CA ARG A 36 -26.86 -45.24 -34.52
C ARG A 36 -26.95 -43.88 -35.20
N LEU A 37 -27.00 -42.78 -34.41
CA LEU A 37 -27.18 -41.41 -34.88
C LEU A 37 -25.87 -40.65 -34.98
N LEU A 38 -24.91 -40.96 -34.10
CA LEU A 38 -23.65 -40.25 -33.94
C LEU A 38 -22.46 -41.21 -34.05
N SER A 39 -21.43 -40.80 -34.71
CA SER A 39 -20.16 -41.52 -34.75
C SER A 39 -19.46 -41.50 -33.37
N LYS A 40 -18.57 -42.46 -33.13
CA LYS A 40 -17.74 -42.50 -31.91
C LYS A 40 -17.01 -41.18 -31.67
N LYS A 41 -16.54 -40.50 -32.73
CA LYS A 41 -15.86 -39.21 -32.67
C LYS A 41 -16.80 -38.10 -32.17
N GLN A 42 -18.04 -38.08 -32.65
CA GLN A 42 -19.06 -37.11 -32.20
C GLN A 42 -19.50 -37.33 -30.76
N ILE A 43 -19.61 -38.58 -30.30
CA ILE A 43 -19.89 -38.88 -28.87
C ILE A 43 -18.74 -38.38 -27.97
N LYS A 44 -17.48 -38.54 -28.41
CA LYS A 44 -16.31 -38.00 -27.72
C LYS A 44 -16.32 -36.45 -27.67
N GLN A 45 -16.73 -35.82 -28.76
CA GLN A 45 -16.90 -34.35 -28.81
C GLN A 45 -18.00 -33.89 -27.84
N LEU A 46 -19.14 -34.57 -27.78
CA LEU A 46 -20.19 -34.26 -26.78
C LEU A 46 -19.67 -34.32 -25.34
N LYS A 47 -18.84 -35.31 -25.02
CA LYS A 47 -18.16 -35.39 -23.73
C LYS A 47 -17.26 -34.17 -23.46
N GLN A 48 -16.48 -33.76 -24.48
CA GLN A 48 -15.62 -32.58 -24.36
C GLN A 48 -16.43 -31.29 -24.18
N TYR A 49 -17.54 -31.12 -24.89
CA TYR A 49 -18.43 -29.95 -24.69
C TYR A 49 -19.04 -29.92 -23.30
N ASN A 50 -19.48 -31.06 -22.74
CA ASN A 50 -19.99 -31.13 -21.39
C ASN A 50 -18.94 -30.72 -20.33
N ASN A 51 -17.69 -31.15 -20.56
CA ASN A 51 -16.57 -30.77 -19.70
C ASN A 51 -16.24 -29.28 -19.81
N SER A 52 -16.22 -28.72 -20.99
CA SER A 52 -15.98 -27.30 -21.23
C SER A 52 -17.08 -26.45 -20.62
N PHE A 53 -18.34 -26.87 -20.75
CA PHE A 53 -19.46 -26.17 -20.12
C PHE A 53 -19.40 -26.21 -18.58
N SER A 54 -19.06 -27.34 -17.98
CA SER A 54 -18.85 -27.44 -16.53
C SER A 54 -17.70 -26.55 -16.05
N LYS A 55 -16.59 -26.46 -16.80
CA LYS A 55 -15.49 -25.54 -16.50
C LYS A 55 -15.93 -24.08 -16.60
N PHE A 56 -16.68 -23.74 -17.64
CA PHE A 56 -17.25 -22.40 -17.80
C PHE A 56 -18.14 -21.99 -16.64
N LEU A 57 -19.05 -22.87 -16.20
CA LEU A 57 -19.90 -22.61 -15.02
C LEU A 57 -19.08 -22.43 -13.73
N LYS A 58 -18.00 -23.22 -13.54
CA LYS A 58 -17.09 -23.06 -12.39
C LYS A 58 -16.36 -21.72 -12.41
N ASN A 59 -15.98 -21.25 -13.59
CA ASN A 59 -15.29 -19.97 -13.76
C ASN A 59 -16.21 -18.76 -13.57
N LEU A 60 -17.47 -18.88 -13.97
CA LEU A 60 -18.49 -17.84 -13.76
C LEU A 60 -19.02 -17.84 -12.31
N GLY A 61 -19.03 -19.00 -11.69
CA GLY A 61 -19.54 -19.17 -10.34
C GLY A 61 -18.52 -18.81 -9.27
N GLN A 62 -18.99 -18.57 -8.06
CA GLN A 62 -18.12 -18.41 -6.87
C GLN A 62 -17.95 -19.78 -6.21
N LYS A 63 -16.69 -20.19 -6.04
CA LYS A 63 -16.34 -21.41 -5.32
C LYS A 63 -16.87 -21.34 -3.88
N PRO A 64 -17.51 -22.40 -3.35
CA PRO A 64 -17.95 -22.42 -1.97
C PRO A 64 -16.74 -22.22 -1.03
N THR A 65 -16.81 -21.19 -0.19
CA THR A 65 -15.81 -20.95 0.84
C THR A 65 -16.13 -21.88 2.02
N LYS A 66 -15.22 -22.79 2.30
CA LYS A 66 -15.34 -23.63 3.51
C LYS A 66 -14.97 -22.79 4.73
N ILE A 67 -15.80 -22.83 5.75
CA ILE A 67 -15.47 -22.27 7.05
C ILE A 67 -14.49 -23.24 7.71
N THR A 68 -13.29 -22.77 7.95
CA THR A 68 -12.26 -23.49 8.70
C THR A 68 -11.89 -22.69 9.94
N ASP A 69 -11.46 -23.37 11.00
CA ASP A 69 -11.00 -22.72 12.23
C ASP A 69 -9.86 -21.73 11.94
N THR A 70 -9.00 -22.06 10.97
CA THR A 70 -7.92 -21.17 10.52
C THR A 70 -8.47 -19.85 10.00
N ASN A 71 -9.46 -19.86 9.10
CA ASN A 71 -10.05 -18.65 8.53
C ASN A 71 -10.79 -17.81 9.59
N VAL A 72 -11.44 -18.46 10.55
CA VAL A 72 -12.13 -17.79 11.66
C VAL A 72 -11.11 -17.07 12.56
N ASN A 73 -10.01 -17.76 12.92
CA ASN A 73 -8.95 -17.22 13.76
C ASN A 73 -8.18 -16.09 13.08
N GLU A 74 -7.94 -16.18 11.76
CA GLU A 74 -7.38 -15.08 10.99
C GLU A 74 -8.27 -13.84 11.02
N ASN A 75 -9.58 -14.01 10.86
CA ASN A 75 -10.52 -12.90 10.93
C ASN A 75 -10.58 -12.29 12.34
N ILE A 76 -10.56 -13.09 13.40
CA ILE A 76 -10.44 -12.62 14.79
C ILE A 76 -9.17 -11.76 14.95
N SER A 77 -8.03 -12.25 14.45
CA SER A 77 -6.75 -11.55 14.53
C SER A 77 -6.78 -10.22 13.76
N ARG A 78 -7.36 -10.19 12.56
CA ARG A 78 -7.51 -8.98 11.74
C ARG A 78 -8.43 -7.95 12.43
N LEU A 79 -9.56 -8.39 12.99
CA LEU A 79 -10.46 -7.52 13.75
C LEU A 79 -9.76 -6.95 14.99
N LYS A 80 -9.05 -7.78 15.75
CA LYS A 80 -8.26 -7.32 16.91
C LYS A 80 -7.21 -6.30 16.50
N GLN A 81 -6.48 -6.55 15.41
CA GLN A 81 -5.49 -5.62 14.89
C GLN A 81 -6.14 -4.28 14.46
N PHE A 82 -7.30 -4.32 13.80
CA PHE A 82 -8.05 -3.12 13.44
C PHE A 82 -8.38 -2.26 14.68
N TYR A 83 -8.89 -2.88 15.75
CA TYR A 83 -9.20 -2.16 16.98
C TYR A 83 -7.97 -1.67 17.71
N ASN A 84 -6.87 -2.44 17.72
CA ASN A 84 -5.58 -2.00 18.24
C ASN A 84 -5.07 -0.76 17.49
N ASN A 85 -5.18 -0.74 16.16
CA ASN A 85 -4.80 0.41 15.33
C ASN A 85 -5.59 1.67 15.65
N GLU A 86 -6.81 1.50 16.14
CA GLU A 86 -7.70 2.59 16.60
C GLU A 86 -7.54 2.92 18.11
N GLY A 87 -6.56 2.31 18.78
CA GLY A 87 -6.27 2.60 20.19
C GLY A 87 -7.08 1.79 21.21
N TYR A 88 -7.77 0.72 20.80
CA TYR A 88 -8.49 -0.18 21.70
C TYR A 88 -7.65 -1.43 22.01
N PHE A 89 -6.54 -1.27 22.72
CA PHE A 89 -5.57 -2.35 22.95
C PHE A 89 -6.12 -3.49 23.82
N ASP A 90 -7.10 -3.22 24.67
CA ASP A 90 -7.78 -4.23 25.51
C ASP A 90 -8.99 -4.86 24.85
N SER A 91 -9.18 -4.64 23.54
CA SER A 91 -10.31 -5.18 22.81
C SER A 91 -10.31 -6.71 22.81
N LYS A 92 -11.50 -7.28 23.04
CA LYS A 92 -11.72 -8.73 22.99
C LYS A 92 -12.59 -9.06 21.79
N VAL A 93 -12.15 -10.00 20.97
CA VAL A 93 -12.89 -10.49 19.81
C VAL A 93 -13.09 -11.99 19.96
N SER A 94 -14.34 -12.44 19.84
CA SER A 94 -14.72 -13.85 19.81
C SER A 94 -15.57 -14.14 18.59
N ALA A 95 -15.66 -15.38 18.19
CA ALA A 95 -16.51 -15.84 17.10
C ALA A 95 -17.30 -17.07 17.51
N ASP A 96 -18.60 -17.07 17.19
CA ASP A 96 -19.50 -18.18 17.36
C ASP A 96 -19.98 -18.66 15.99
N THR A 97 -19.89 -19.96 15.72
CA THR A 97 -20.35 -20.57 14.48
C THR A 97 -21.74 -21.16 14.68
N ILE A 98 -22.71 -20.68 13.92
CA ILE A 98 -24.08 -21.19 13.92
C ILE A 98 -24.26 -22.04 12.66
N LEU A 99 -24.58 -23.31 12.84
CA LEU A 99 -24.80 -24.26 11.75
C LEU A 99 -26.32 -24.44 11.55
N ASN A 100 -26.81 -24.16 10.34
CA ASN A 100 -28.18 -24.39 9.93
C ASN A 100 -28.16 -25.30 8.69
N TYR A 101 -28.61 -26.52 8.82
CA TYR A 101 -28.76 -27.55 7.77
C TYR A 101 -27.67 -27.57 6.69
N ASN A 102 -27.69 -26.64 5.72
CA ASN A 102 -26.74 -26.53 4.62
C ASN A 102 -25.98 -25.19 4.60
N GLN A 103 -26.13 -24.39 5.65
CA GLN A 103 -25.49 -23.08 5.75
C GLN A 103 -24.85 -22.93 7.12
N ALA A 104 -23.68 -22.30 7.12
CA ALA A 104 -23.03 -21.88 8.34
C ALA A 104 -22.93 -20.36 8.37
N SER A 105 -23.22 -19.77 9.51
CA SER A 105 -23.01 -18.33 9.76
C SER A 105 -22.03 -18.16 10.91
N ILE A 106 -21.15 -17.15 10.81
CA ILE A 106 -20.21 -16.79 11.86
C ILE A 106 -20.63 -15.46 12.44
N LYS A 107 -20.84 -15.42 13.76
CA LYS A 107 -21.12 -14.21 14.51
C LYS A 107 -19.87 -13.78 15.25
N TYR A 108 -19.28 -12.65 14.87
CA TYR A 108 -18.18 -12.03 15.59
C TYR A 108 -18.73 -11.10 16.68
N SER A 109 -18.33 -11.32 17.92
CA SER A 109 -18.66 -10.49 19.06
C SER A 109 -17.44 -9.70 19.51
N ILE A 110 -17.58 -8.39 19.62
CA ILE A 110 -16.46 -7.48 19.87
C ILE A 110 -16.77 -6.62 21.12
N THR A 111 -15.90 -6.72 22.11
CA THR A 111 -15.89 -5.85 23.29
C THR A 111 -14.71 -4.90 23.18
N LYS A 112 -14.96 -3.62 22.91
CA LYS A 112 -13.89 -2.62 22.61
C LYS A 112 -13.12 -2.19 23.84
N ASN A 113 -13.75 -2.11 24.99
CA ASN A 113 -13.23 -1.48 26.19
C ASN A 113 -12.84 0.01 25.99
N THR A 114 -12.03 0.57 26.88
CA THR A 114 -11.65 1.99 26.85
C THR A 114 -10.60 2.25 25.78
N ARG A 115 -10.76 3.33 25.04
CA ARG A 115 -9.79 3.80 24.06
C ARG A 115 -8.64 4.51 24.76
N TYR A 116 -7.42 4.24 24.32
CA TYR A 116 -6.22 4.85 24.87
C TYR A 116 -6.01 6.26 24.29
N LEU A 117 -5.49 7.17 25.12
CA LEU A 117 -5.16 8.55 24.77
C LEU A 117 -3.65 8.74 24.66
N ILE A 118 -3.23 9.70 23.86
CA ILE A 118 -1.83 10.12 23.79
C ILE A 118 -1.53 10.95 25.05
N ASP A 119 -0.57 10.49 25.87
CA ASP A 119 -0.17 11.21 27.09
C ASP A 119 0.84 12.33 26.80
N SER A 120 1.91 11.96 26.11
CA SER A 120 3.02 12.85 25.79
C SER A 120 3.63 12.49 24.45
N ILE A 121 4.24 13.48 23.81
CA ILE A 121 4.97 13.31 22.56
C ILE A 121 6.36 13.87 22.76
N SER A 122 7.36 12.99 22.79
CA SER A 122 8.77 13.35 22.86
C SER A 122 9.46 13.10 21.51
N ILE A 123 10.45 13.93 21.21
CA ILE A 123 11.20 13.88 19.96
C ILE A 123 12.63 13.46 20.30
N ASN A 124 13.13 12.50 19.55
CA ASN A 124 14.51 12.04 19.64
C ASN A 124 15.17 12.15 18.26
N THR A 125 16.02 13.14 18.09
CA THR A 125 16.79 13.41 16.87
C THR A 125 18.17 13.97 17.23
N ASN A 126 19.16 13.69 16.37
CA ASN A 126 20.50 14.26 16.50
C ASN A 126 20.71 15.49 15.59
N SER A 127 19.69 15.88 14.82
CA SER A 127 19.73 17.04 13.93
C SER A 127 19.08 18.25 14.57
N SER A 128 19.84 19.31 14.78
CA SER A 128 19.33 20.61 15.26
C SER A 128 18.35 21.25 14.27
N ASP A 129 18.57 21.06 12.97
CA ASP A 129 17.70 21.59 11.92
C ASP A 129 16.33 20.92 11.95
N ILE A 130 16.31 19.59 12.09
CA ILE A 130 15.07 18.83 12.25
C ILE A 130 14.32 19.25 13.51
N ASP A 131 15.02 19.38 14.65
CA ASP A 131 14.40 19.77 15.90
C ASP A 131 13.78 21.18 15.80
N SER A 132 14.48 22.12 15.17
CA SER A 132 13.99 23.47 14.90
C SER A 132 12.74 23.47 14.01
N LEU A 133 12.74 22.70 12.92
CA LEU A 133 11.61 22.59 12.01
C LEU A 133 10.37 21.96 12.68
N ILE A 134 10.56 20.92 13.49
CA ILE A 134 9.45 20.31 14.23
C ILE A 134 8.89 21.30 15.25
N SER A 135 9.77 21.97 15.99
CA SER A 135 9.38 22.93 17.04
C SER A 135 8.58 24.10 16.44
N SER A 136 9.01 24.66 15.32
CA SER A 136 8.30 25.74 14.62
C SER A 136 6.96 25.30 14.02
N SER A 137 6.82 24.04 13.61
CA SER A 137 5.60 23.47 13.02
C SER A 137 4.67 22.77 14.01
N ARG A 138 4.94 22.86 15.32
CA ARG A 138 4.22 22.13 16.37
C ARG A 138 2.71 22.37 16.37
N VAL A 139 2.29 23.58 16.04
CA VAL A 139 0.85 23.96 15.95
C VAL A 139 0.13 23.18 14.85
N GLN A 140 0.85 22.82 13.78
CA GLN A 140 0.33 22.09 12.63
C GLN A 140 0.36 20.57 12.82
N SER A 141 0.90 20.07 13.95
CA SER A 141 0.97 18.64 14.22
C SER A 141 -0.42 18.01 14.29
N ILE A 142 -0.58 16.87 13.65
CA ILE A 142 -1.81 16.06 13.66
C ILE A 142 -1.92 15.33 15.01
N LEU A 143 -0.77 15.09 15.68
CA LEU A 143 -0.72 14.42 16.96
C LEU A 143 -0.82 15.44 18.07
N LYS A 144 -1.80 15.27 18.95
CA LYS A 144 -1.99 16.16 20.13
C LYS A 144 -2.11 15.33 21.39
N LYS A 145 -1.63 15.92 22.49
CA LYS A 145 -1.81 15.36 23.83
C LYS A 145 -3.30 15.27 24.17
N GLU A 146 -3.69 14.26 24.95
CA GLU A 146 -5.07 13.95 25.38
C GLU A 146 -6.02 13.60 24.23
N GLU A 147 -5.52 13.42 23.00
CA GLU A 147 -6.30 12.90 21.89
C GLU A 147 -6.25 11.37 21.80
N ASN A 148 -7.26 10.81 21.16
CA ASN A 148 -7.34 9.38 20.91
C ASN A 148 -6.15 8.90 20.07
N PHE A 149 -5.51 7.82 20.53
CA PHE A 149 -4.49 7.14 19.74
C PHE A 149 -5.08 6.54 18.47
N SER A 150 -4.39 6.69 17.35
CA SER A 150 -4.71 6.02 16.09
C SER A 150 -3.44 5.90 15.24
N ILE A 151 -3.19 4.71 14.69
CA ILE A 151 -2.05 4.50 13.78
C ILE A 151 -2.20 5.34 12.51
N ASN A 152 -3.42 5.56 12.02
CA ASN A 152 -3.65 6.43 10.87
C ASN A 152 -3.16 7.87 11.13
N LYS A 153 -3.34 8.41 12.34
CA LYS A 153 -2.80 9.72 12.70
C LYS A 153 -1.27 9.73 12.69
N LEU A 154 -0.63 8.64 13.14
CA LEU A 154 0.84 8.52 13.08
C LEU A 154 1.35 8.49 11.63
N ILE A 155 0.64 7.81 10.74
CA ILE A 155 0.98 7.77 9.31
C ILE A 155 0.85 9.16 8.68
N LEU A 156 -0.27 9.85 8.89
CA LEU A 156 -0.49 11.20 8.38
C LEU A 156 0.53 12.20 8.91
N GLU A 157 0.87 12.12 10.20
CA GLU A 157 1.92 12.98 10.79
C GLU A 157 3.30 12.69 10.20
N ARG A 158 3.62 11.41 9.94
CA ARG A 158 4.85 11.02 9.24
C ARG A 158 4.93 11.66 7.86
N ASP A 159 3.85 11.60 7.09
CA ASP A 159 3.79 12.18 5.74
C ASP A 159 3.91 13.71 5.81
N ARG A 160 3.26 14.36 6.78
CA ARG A 160 3.40 15.80 7.03
C ARG A 160 4.84 16.19 7.33
N LEU A 161 5.52 15.43 8.21
CA LEU A 161 6.91 15.70 8.58
C LEU A 161 7.87 15.49 7.40
N VAL A 162 7.67 14.45 6.59
CA VAL A 162 8.47 14.24 5.38
C VAL A 162 8.36 15.44 4.42
N ASN A 163 7.13 15.91 4.20
CA ASN A 163 6.89 17.07 3.36
C ASN A 163 7.49 18.36 3.98
N LEU A 164 7.34 18.54 5.30
CA LEU A 164 7.96 19.65 6.01
C LEU A 164 9.47 19.69 5.78
N PHE A 165 10.17 18.59 6.00
CA PHE A 165 11.62 18.53 5.88
C PHE A 165 12.09 18.75 4.44
N LYS A 166 11.46 18.10 3.47
CA LYS A 166 11.81 18.26 2.05
C LYS A 166 11.58 19.68 1.55
N ASN A 167 10.46 20.30 1.93
CA ASN A 167 10.12 21.65 1.52
C ASN A 167 10.99 22.73 2.22
N ASN A 168 11.71 22.35 3.27
CA ASN A 168 12.63 23.22 3.99
C ASN A 168 14.10 22.83 3.78
N GLY A 169 14.43 22.23 2.66
CA GLY A 169 15.81 22.03 2.23
C GLY A 169 16.49 20.74 2.66
N ILE A 170 15.78 19.80 3.32
CA ILE A 170 16.30 18.46 3.62
C ILE A 170 15.80 17.51 2.52
N HIS A 171 16.28 17.68 1.29
CA HIS A 171 15.79 16.99 0.09
C HIS A 171 15.98 15.47 0.10
N ASP A 172 17.04 14.99 0.74
CA ASP A 172 17.40 13.57 0.86
C ASP A 172 16.67 12.86 2.01
N PHE A 173 15.74 13.54 2.70
CA PHE A 173 15.01 12.96 3.82
C PHE A 173 14.15 11.76 3.41
N GLN A 174 14.27 10.67 4.17
CA GLN A 174 13.59 9.41 3.87
C GLN A 174 12.51 9.11 4.92
N GLN A 175 11.31 8.76 4.46
CA GLN A 175 10.19 8.40 5.32
C GLN A 175 10.52 7.29 6.34
N ARG A 176 11.36 6.32 5.94
CA ARG A 176 11.84 5.23 6.81
C ARG A 176 12.68 5.69 8.00
N SER A 177 13.20 6.91 7.97
CA SER A 177 13.95 7.49 9.09
C SER A 177 13.06 7.85 10.27
N ILE A 178 11.75 8.02 10.05
CA ILE A 178 10.77 8.33 11.11
C ILE A 178 10.24 7.04 11.72
N ASN A 179 10.45 6.87 13.02
CA ASN A 179 9.93 5.76 13.80
C ASN A 179 9.14 6.28 14.99
N TYR A 180 8.00 5.64 15.29
CA TYR A 180 7.22 5.89 16.51
C TYR A 180 7.38 4.70 17.44
N ASN A 181 7.88 4.97 18.64
CA ASN A 181 7.88 4.01 19.73
C ASN A 181 6.70 4.31 20.65
N VAL A 182 5.87 3.30 20.84
CA VAL A 182 4.63 3.35 21.60
C VAL A 182 4.81 2.47 22.84
N LEU A 183 4.74 3.07 24.02
CA LEU A 183 4.84 2.34 25.28
C LEU A 183 3.45 2.10 25.86
N ILE A 184 2.96 0.86 25.73
CA ILE A 184 1.64 0.47 26.22
C ILE A 184 1.80 -0.14 27.61
N ASP A 185 1.06 0.39 28.59
CA ASP A 185 0.98 -0.21 29.91
C ASP A 185 0.19 -1.52 29.85
N SER A 186 0.90 -2.62 29.99
CA SER A 186 0.31 -3.97 29.96
C SER A 186 -0.54 -4.28 31.20
N SER A 187 -0.45 -3.51 32.28
CA SER A 187 -1.31 -3.66 33.45
C SER A 187 -2.75 -3.25 33.15
N GLY A 188 -2.96 -2.46 32.10
CA GLY A 188 -4.27 -1.97 31.69
C GLY A 188 -4.88 -0.93 32.65
N VAL A 189 -4.13 -0.47 33.63
CA VAL A 189 -4.57 0.56 34.61
C VAL A 189 -4.48 1.94 33.98
N ASN A 190 -3.35 2.23 33.34
CA ASN A 190 -3.13 3.52 32.67
C ASN A 190 -3.54 3.42 31.19
N LYS A 191 -4.58 4.18 30.82
CA LYS A 191 -5.07 4.27 29.43
C LYS A 191 -4.42 5.39 28.64
N LYS A 192 -3.22 5.83 29.05
CA LYS A 192 -2.44 6.89 28.42
C LYS A 192 -1.15 6.34 27.86
N ILE A 193 -0.78 6.80 26.66
CA ILE A 193 0.35 6.29 25.90
C ILE A 193 1.36 7.41 25.67
N PRO A 194 2.56 7.34 26.22
CA PRO A 194 3.67 8.17 25.78
C PRO A 194 4.14 7.73 24.39
N LEU A 195 4.27 8.70 23.47
CA LEU A 195 4.81 8.52 22.14
C LEU A 195 6.23 9.07 22.07
N ILE A 196 7.15 8.31 21.53
CA ILE A 196 8.51 8.76 21.23
C ILE A 196 8.67 8.76 19.71
N LEU A 197 8.77 9.96 19.13
CA LEU A 197 9.13 10.17 17.73
C LEU A 197 10.65 10.11 17.61
N SER A 198 11.19 9.06 17.03
CA SER A 198 12.62 8.92 16.80
C SER A 198 12.94 9.12 15.32
N ILE A 199 13.85 10.03 15.01
CA ILE A 199 14.32 10.29 13.66
C ILE A 199 15.76 9.82 13.56
N LYS A 200 15.97 8.75 12.78
CA LYS A 200 17.29 8.16 12.55
C LYS A 200 17.97 8.87 11.40
N ASN A 201 19.26 9.08 11.53
CA ASN A 201 20.11 9.62 10.47
C ASN A 201 20.17 8.65 9.26
N PRO A 202 20.47 9.16 8.05
CA PRO A 202 20.59 8.32 6.85
C PRO A 202 21.72 7.30 6.99
N ASN A 203 22.85 7.72 7.58
CA ASN A 203 24.02 6.90 7.89
C ASN A 203 24.53 7.23 9.29
N GLU A 204 25.38 6.38 9.88
CA GLU A 204 25.94 6.61 11.24
C GLU A 204 26.77 7.90 11.35
N LYS A 205 27.34 8.39 10.24
CA LYS A 205 28.24 9.55 10.18
C LYS A 205 27.58 10.83 9.63
N GLU A 206 26.39 10.73 9.04
CA GLU A 206 25.72 11.84 8.38
C GLU A 206 24.49 12.26 9.15
N VAL A 207 24.38 13.54 9.44
CA VAL A 207 23.21 14.15 10.08
C VAL A 207 22.41 14.89 9.00
N TYR A 208 21.09 14.80 9.06
CA TYR A 208 20.22 15.60 8.19
C TYR A 208 20.44 17.09 8.44
N GLN A 209 20.69 17.83 7.36
CA GLN A 209 20.94 19.28 7.39
C GLN A 209 20.14 19.98 6.29
N ILE A 210 19.76 21.22 6.57
CA ILE A 210 19.14 22.10 5.56
C ILE A 210 20.21 22.46 4.51
N ARG A 211 19.91 22.20 3.24
CA ARG A 211 20.76 22.53 2.12
C ARG A 211 20.10 23.61 1.27
N LYS A 212 20.87 24.61 0.91
CA LYS A 212 20.44 25.70 0.02
C LYS A 212 21.11 25.58 -1.33
N ILE A 213 20.42 26.04 -2.37
CA ILE A 213 20.99 26.12 -3.71
C ILE A 213 22.13 27.13 -3.68
N ASN A 214 23.36 26.65 -3.92
CA ASN A 214 24.54 27.52 -3.92
C ASN A 214 24.77 28.18 -5.28
N ASP A 215 24.73 27.38 -6.35
CA ASP A 215 24.96 27.86 -7.72
C ASP A 215 24.03 27.14 -8.69
N ILE A 216 23.61 27.86 -9.73
CA ILE A 216 22.84 27.33 -10.83
C ILE A 216 23.69 27.49 -12.09
N ASN A 217 24.06 26.37 -12.71
CA ASN A 217 24.88 26.34 -13.89
C ASN A 217 24.13 25.65 -15.03
N ILE A 218 24.11 26.29 -16.21
CA ILE A 218 23.55 25.73 -17.44
C ILE A 218 24.72 25.43 -18.37
N TYR A 219 24.82 24.21 -18.85
CA TYR A 219 25.80 23.77 -19.82
C TYR A 219 25.09 23.54 -21.15
N VAL A 220 25.43 24.36 -22.18
CA VAL A 220 24.84 24.26 -23.51
C VAL A 220 25.75 23.45 -24.40
N GLU A 221 25.28 22.22 -24.76
CA GLU A 221 26.02 21.30 -25.61
C GLU A 221 25.25 21.03 -26.91
N SER A 222 25.99 20.80 -28.02
CA SER A 222 25.40 20.24 -29.22
C SER A 222 25.43 18.71 -29.17
N ILE A 223 24.45 18.06 -29.78
CA ILE A 223 24.28 16.57 -29.77
C ILE A 223 25.53 15.84 -30.30
N ASP A 224 26.31 16.49 -31.17
CA ASP A 224 27.47 15.89 -31.82
C ASP A 224 28.76 15.93 -30.98
N GLN A 225 28.76 16.53 -29.80
CA GLN A 225 29.94 16.76 -28.98
C GLN A 225 29.70 16.46 -27.48
N LEU A 226 29.50 15.22 -27.15
CA LEU A 226 29.60 14.72 -25.76
C LEU A 226 31.09 14.76 -25.33
N SER A 227 31.58 15.86 -24.85
CA SER A 227 32.95 16.01 -24.41
C SER A 227 33.05 16.71 -23.05
N ASN A 228 34.15 16.42 -22.34
CA ASN A 228 34.48 16.82 -20.98
C ASN A 228 34.16 18.29 -20.66
N ILE A 229 33.77 18.55 -19.41
CA ILE A 229 33.43 19.87 -18.82
C ILE A 229 34.55 20.90 -19.06
N ASP A 230 35.80 20.46 -19.14
CA ASP A 230 36.99 21.29 -19.33
C ASP A 230 37.09 21.98 -20.70
N SER A 231 36.14 21.78 -21.61
CA SER A 231 36.17 22.31 -22.97
C SER A 231 35.21 23.49 -23.23
N TYR A 232 34.54 24.03 -22.20
CA TYR A 232 33.70 25.23 -22.34
C TYR A 232 34.59 26.45 -22.39
N THR A 233 34.51 27.21 -23.49
CA THR A 233 35.36 28.39 -23.75
C THR A 233 34.73 29.67 -23.31
N ASP A 234 33.40 29.76 -23.31
CA ASP A 234 32.66 30.95 -22.98
C ASP A 234 31.71 30.75 -21.80
N SER A 235 31.59 31.79 -20.97
CA SER A 235 30.65 31.83 -19.86
C SER A 235 29.96 33.18 -19.75
N LEU A 236 28.65 33.15 -19.49
CA LEU A 236 27.83 34.33 -19.29
C LEU A 236 27.05 34.22 -17.97
N ASN A 237 26.93 35.30 -17.24
CA ASN A 237 26.08 35.34 -16.04
C ASN A 237 24.82 36.17 -16.36
N PHE A 238 23.65 35.54 -16.17
CA PHE A 238 22.36 36.16 -16.36
C PHE A 238 21.47 35.86 -15.14
N ASN A 239 21.09 36.91 -14.41
CA ASN A 239 20.27 36.82 -13.20
C ASN A 239 20.79 35.81 -12.16
N GLY A 240 22.11 35.75 -11.94
CA GLY A 240 22.70 34.81 -10.96
C GLY A 240 22.90 33.38 -11.45
N ILE A 241 22.47 33.09 -12.69
CA ILE A 241 22.65 31.79 -13.35
C ILE A 241 23.87 31.88 -14.27
N LYS A 242 24.81 30.95 -14.14
CA LYS A 242 25.97 30.83 -15.02
C LYS A 242 25.64 29.95 -16.21
N ILE A 243 25.85 30.46 -17.41
CA ILE A 243 25.62 29.71 -18.66
C ILE A 243 26.98 29.48 -19.30
N PHE A 244 27.32 28.23 -19.55
CA PHE A 244 28.54 27.81 -20.19
C PHE A 244 28.27 27.30 -21.60
N SER A 245 29.06 27.73 -22.61
CA SER A 245 28.91 27.28 -24.01
C SER A 245 30.24 26.94 -24.64
N LYS A 246 30.20 26.10 -25.67
CA LYS A 246 31.33 25.86 -26.59
C LYS A 246 31.21 26.79 -27.79
N GLY A 247 31.88 27.96 -27.73
CA GLY A 247 31.74 29.00 -28.73
C GLY A 247 30.46 29.81 -28.58
N ASN A 248 30.06 30.49 -29.64
CA ASN A 248 28.92 31.44 -29.61
C ASN A 248 27.62 30.79 -29.16
N LEU A 249 26.95 31.41 -28.19
CA LEU A 249 25.66 30.97 -27.70
C LEU A 249 24.58 31.24 -28.76
N ASN A 250 24.04 30.18 -29.36
CA ASN A 250 23.00 30.24 -30.39
C ASN A 250 21.57 30.37 -29.82
N TYR A 251 21.41 30.42 -28.50
CA TYR A 251 20.13 30.53 -27.81
C TYR A 251 20.07 31.82 -27.03
N SER A 252 18.86 32.39 -26.90
CA SER A 252 18.70 33.56 -26.03
C SER A 252 18.84 33.15 -24.55
N THR A 253 19.51 33.98 -23.76
CA THR A 253 19.67 33.76 -22.32
C THR A 253 18.32 33.58 -21.63
N LYS A 254 17.31 34.36 -22.06
CA LYS A 254 15.96 34.27 -21.54
C LYS A 254 15.34 32.88 -21.77
N SER A 255 15.46 32.31 -22.98
CA SER A 255 14.91 30.98 -23.30
C SER A 255 15.56 29.86 -22.50
N LEU A 256 16.83 30.02 -22.14
CA LEU A 256 17.57 29.04 -21.34
C LEU A 256 17.21 29.11 -19.83
N THR A 257 16.86 30.31 -19.35
CA THR A 257 16.62 30.54 -17.93
C THR A 257 15.13 30.50 -17.53
N GLU A 258 14.22 30.81 -18.50
CA GLU A 258 12.78 30.83 -18.26
C GLU A 258 12.19 29.49 -17.69
N PRO A 259 12.71 28.27 -18.03
CA PRO A 259 12.24 27.04 -17.47
C PRO A 259 12.74 26.77 -16.03
N ILE A 260 13.61 27.62 -15.48
CA ILE A 260 14.18 27.42 -14.15
C ILE A 260 13.26 28.10 -13.12
N PHE A 261 12.68 27.32 -12.23
CA PHE A 261 11.69 27.76 -11.22
C PHE A 261 12.26 27.96 -9.81
N PHE A 262 13.58 27.93 -9.66
CA PHE A 262 14.27 28.08 -8.37
C PHE A 262 15.40 29.09 -8.46
N GLU A 263 15.74 29.71 -7.34
CA GLU A 263 16.75 30.77 -7.26
C GLU A 263 17.90 30.36 -6.33
N LYS A 264 19.04 31.02 -6.50
CA LYS A 264 20.19 30.90 -5.61
C LYS A 264 19.81 31.31 -4.19
N GLY A 265 20.12 30.43 -3.20
CA GLY A 265 19.80 30.66 -1.79
C GLY A 265 18.46 30.10 -1.34
N GLU A 266 17.62 29.60 -2.27
CA GLU A 266 16.40 28.86 -1.92
C GLU A 266 16.72 27.48 -1.30
N ASN A 267 15.74 26.97 -0.53
CA ASN A 267 15.82 25.67 0.11
C ASN A 267 15.31 24.55 -0.80
#